data_123e2f881f4bbe397a1efb497e07f5df
#
_entry.id   123e2f881f4bbe397a1efb497e07f5df
#
_cell.length_a   1.000
_cell.length_b   1.000
_cell.length_c   1.000
_cell.angle_alpha   90.00
_cell.angle_beta   90.00
_cell.angle_gamma   90.00
#
_symmetry.space_group_name_H-M   'P 1'
#
loop_
_entity.id
_entity.type
_entity.pdbx_description
1 polymer ?
#
loop_
_entity_poly.entity_id
_entity_poly.type
_entity_poly.pdbx_seq_one_letter_code
_entity_poly.pdbx_strand_id
1 'polypeptide(L)'
;MTTNTKYIFVTGGVVSSLGKGITAASLGRLLKSRGYRVTIQKFDPYINIDPGTMSPYQHGEVFVTDDGAETDLDLGHYERFIDINLSKNSNTTTGKIYQSVINKERRGDYLGGTVQVIPHITNEIKERVFRVGQQDNADFVITEIGGTVGDIESLPFLEAIRQVKKDVGKNDVLYIHVTLVPYISAAGELKTKPTQHSVK
;
A
#
# COMPACT_ATOMS: atom_id res chain seq x y z
N MET A 1 -11.26 -2.65 24.25
CA MET A 1 -10.87 -1.26 23.95
C MET A 1 -10.78 -1.17 22.43
N THR A 2 -11.67 -0.46 21.80
CA THR A 2 -11.58 -0.19 20.35
C THR A 2 -10.40 0.77 20.16
N THR A 3 -9.28 0.25 19.70
CA THR A 3 -8.16 1.09 19.27
C THR A 3 -8.66 1.91 18.10
N ASN A 4 -8.72 3.24 18.26
CA ASN A 4 -9.14 4.17 17.22
C ASN A 4 -7.98 4.38 16.23
N THR A 5 -7.60 3.30 15.53
CA THR A 5 -6.49 3.31 14.58
C THR A 5 -6.81 4.23 13.40
N LYS A 6 -5.88 5.10 13.05
CA LYS A 6 -5.94 5.98 11.89
C LYS A 6 -5.21 5.35 10.72
N TYR A 7 -5.77 5.45 9.53
CA TYR A 7 -5.25 4.87 8.30
C TYR A 7 -4.79 5.98 7.34
N ILE A 8 -3.55 5.90 6.92
CA ILE A 8 -2.96 6.87 5.97
C ILE A 8 -2.55 6.10 4.72
N PHE A 9 -3.12 6.47 3.58
CA PHE A 9 -2.80 5.85 2.29
C PHE A 9 -1.95 6.80 1.46
N VAL A 10 -0.79 6.31 1.01
CA VAL A 10 0.14 7.06 0.16
C VAL A 10 0.11 6.47 -1.24
N THR A 11 -0.34 7.27 -2.20
CA THR A 11 -0.42 6.92 -3.63
C THR A 11 0.47 7.81 -4.45
N GLY A 12 0.78 7.41 -5.68
CA GLY A 12 1.57 8.23 -6.60
C GLY A 12 0.92 8.38 -7.96
N GLY A 13 1.18 9.49 -8.63
CA GLY A 13 0.64 9.76 -9.95
C GLY A 13 1.61 10.45 -10.89
N VAL A 14 1.28 10.41 -12.17
CA VAL A 14 2.01 10.99 -13.32
C VAL A 14 3.25 10.18 -13.70
N VAL A 15 4.22 10.02 -12.80
CA VAL A 15 5.44 9.22 -13.04
C VAL A 15 5.84 8.44 -11.79
N SER A 16 6.66 7.41 -11.96
CA SER A 16 7.28 6.66 -10.86
C SER A 16 8.41 7.43 -10.19
N SER A 17 8.93 6.91 -9.09
CA SER A 17 10.13 7.45 -8.40
C SER A 17 10.00 8.88 -7.88
N LEU A 18 8.79 9.35 -7.58
CA LEU A 18 8.52 10.66 -6.99
C LEU A 18 8.75 10.74 -5.48
N GLY A 19 9.07 9.61 -4.84
CA GLY A 19 9.35 9.58 -3.42
C GLY A 19 8.15 9.24 -2.52
N LYS A 20 7.22 8.40 -2.98
CA LYS A 20 6.15 7.85 -2.13
C LYS A 20 6.70 7.24 -0.84
N GLY A 21 7.66 6.32 -0.98
CA GLY A 21 8.27 5.60 0.15
C GLY A 21 8.93 6.54 1.16
N ILE A 22 9.73 7.49 0.69
CA ILE A 22 10.38 8.46 1.59
C ILE A 22 9.35 9.37 2.27
N THR A 23 8.28 9.74 1.58
CA THR A 23 7.19 10.52 2.17
C THR A 23 6.48 9.74 3.26
N ALA A 24 6.14 8.47 2.99
CA ALA A 24 5.49 7.58 3.94
C ALA A 24 6.36 7.31 5.18
N ALA A 25 7.64 6.97 4.97
CA ALA A 25 8.60 6.71 6.03
C ALA A 25 8.87 7.94 6.89
N SER A 26 9.03 9.12 6.27
CA SER A 26 9.24 10.37 6.99
C SER A 26 8.05 10.73 7.87
N LEU A 27 6.83 10.58 7.34
CA LEU A 27 5.61 10.78 8.11
C LEU A 27 5.54 9.80 9.29
N GLY A 28 5.84 8.52 9.06
CA GLY A 28 5.89 7.50 10.10
C GLY A 28 6.88 7.87 11.20
N ARG A 29 8.08 8.33 10.85
CA ARG A 29 9.08 8.80 11.81
C ARG A 29 8.59 9.99 12.62
N LEU A 30 7.97 10.97 11.99
CA LEU A 30 7.42 12.15 12.65
C LEU A 30 6.30 11.80 13.65
N LEU A 31 5.41 10.88 13.26
CA LEU A 31 4.36 10.38 14.17
C LEU A 31 4.95 9.61 15.34
N LYS A 32 5.91 8.71 15.10
CA LYS A 32 6.61 7.98 16.16
C LYS A 32 7.32 8.94 17.13
N SER A 33 7.97 9.98 16.62
CA SER A 33 8.65 11.00 17.44
C SER A 33 7.68 11.81 18.31
N ARG A 34 6.38 11.79 18.01
CA ARG A 34 5.31 12.36 18.83
C ARG A 34 4.72 11.36 19.84
N GLY A 35 5.28 10.16 19.94
CA GLY A 35 4.86 9.14 20.89
C GLY A 35 3.74 8.20 20.40
N TYR A 36 3.35 8.27 19.13
CA TYR A 36 2.37 7.34 18.56
C TYR A 36 3.00 6.01 18.18
N ARG A 37 2.23 4.93 18.32
CA ARG A 37 2.58 3.62 17.79
C ARG A 37 2.23 3.61 16.29
N VAL A 38 3.25 3.44 15.46
CA VAL A 38 3.12 3.52 14.00
C VAL A 38 3.57 2.23 13.39
N THR A 39 2.81 1.72 12.44
CA THR A 39 3.24 0.67 11.52
C THR A 39 3.07 1.12 10.08
N ILE A 40 3.82 0.50 9.20
CA ILE A 40 3.77 0.78 7.76
C ILE A 40 3.71 -0.52 6.98
N GLN A 41 3.00 -0.49 5.86
CA GLN A 41 2.95 -1.61 4.92
C GLN A 41 3.01 -1.12 3.48
N LYS A 42 3.44 -2.00 2.60
CA LYS A 42 3.51 -1.76 1.16
C LYS A 42 2.63 -2.74 0.41
N PHE A 43 1.85 -2.23 -0.52
CA PHE A 43 1.07 -3.01 -1.46
C PHE A 43 1.65 -2.87 -2.86
N ASP A 44 2.10 -3.99 -3.40
CA ASP A 44 2.73 -4.07 -4.72
C ASP A 44 1.75 -4.64 -5.74
N PRO A 45 1.45 -3.91 -6.82
CA PRO A 45 0.43 -4.33 -7.78
C PRO A 45 0.88 -5.42 -8.75
N TYR A 46 2.11 -5.93 -8.67
CA TYR A 46 2.55 -7.03 -9.53
C TYR A 46 1.96 -8.40 -9.11
N ILE A 47 1.92 -9.34 -10.07
CA ILE A 47 1.31 -10.67 -9.91
C ILE A 47 2.21 -11.66 -9.17
N ASN A 48 3.50 -11.41 -9.05
CA ASN A 48 4.40 -12.28 -8.31
C ASN A 48 3.92 -12.42 -6.85
N ILE A 49 4.09 -13.61 -6.28
CA ILE A 49 3.72 -13.88 -4.88
C ILE A 49 4.61 -13.07 -3.93
N ASP A 50 5.90 -13.05 -4.22
CA ASP A 50 6.92 -12.28 -3.52
C ASP A 50 8.06 -11.92 -4.50
N PRO A 51 9.01 -11.09 -4.09
CA PRO A 51 10.12 -10.70 -4.96
C PRO A 51 11.27 -11.72 -5.05
N GLY A 52 11.23 -12.83 -4.31
CA GLY A 52 12.36 -13.76 -4.18
C GLY A 52 12.86 -14.35 -5.48
N THR A 53 11.99 -14.51 -6.49
CA THR A 53 12.35 -15.00 -7.82
C THR A 53 12.44 -13.92 -8.89
N MET A 54 12.25 -12.66 -8.51
CA MET A 54 12.31 -11.54 -9.46
C MET A 54 13.76 -11.17 -9.79
N SER A 55 13.97 -10.67 -11.00
CA SER A 55 15.29 -10.21 -11.44
C SER A 55 15.74 -8.99 -10.62
N PRO A 56 16.90 -9.04 -9.95
CA PRO A 56 17.43 -7.89 -9.22
C PRO A 56 17.66 -6.65 -10.11
N TYR A 57 17.92 -6.84 -11.39
CA TYR A 57 18.10 -5.74 -12.34
C TYR A 57 16.80 -4.99 -12.65
N GLN A 58 15.65 -5.65 -12.51
CA GLN A 58 14.34 -5.05 -12.78
C GLN A 58 13.66 -4.56 -11.50
N HIS A 59 13.86 -5.25 -10.40
CA HIS A 59 13.09 -5.03 -9.17
C HIS A 59 13.94 -4.49 -8.01
N GLY A 60 15.25 -4.67 -8.06
CA GLY A 60 16.16 -4.39 -6.95
C GLY A 60 16.39 -5.61 -6.06
N GLU A 61 17.11 -5.42 -4.98
CA GLU A 61 17.40 -6.45 -4.00
C GLU A 61 16.18 -6.81 -3.18
N VAL A 62 16.17 -8.05 -2.67
CA VAL A 62 15.13 -8.54 -1.76
C VAL A 62 15.50 -8.18 -0.33
N PHE A 63 14.57 -7.66 0.43
CA PHE A 63 14.68 -7.48 1.87
C PHE A 63 14.00 -8.64 2.59
N VAL A 64 14.67 -9.22 3.59
CA VAL A 64 14.12 -10.31 4.40
C VAL A 64 13.82 -9.78 5.79
N THR A 65 12.56 -9.90 6.21
CA THR A 65 12.11 -9.52 7.54
C THR A 65 12.56 -10.51 8.61
N ASP A 66 12.52 -10.14 9.89
CA ASP A 66 12.93 -11.00 11.01
C ASP A 66 12.14 -12.32 11.06
N ASP A 67 10.91 -12.34 10.57
CA ASP A 67 10.07 -13.55 10.47
C ASP A 67 10.30 -14.36 9.17
N GLY A 68 11.35 -14.02 8.41
CA GLY A 68 11.83 -14.77 7.26
C GLY A 68 11.07 -14.52 5.96
N ALA A 69 10.24 -13.49 5.88
CA ALA A 69 9.53 -13.17 4.65
C ALA A 69 10.42 -12.39 3.67
N GLU A 70 10.45 -12.85 2.41
CA GLU A 70 11.05 -12.12 1.30
C GLU A 70 10.10 -11.00 0.87
N THR A 71 10.61 -9.76 0.87
CA THR A 71 9.81 -8.56 0.64
C THR A 71 10.54 -7.59 -0.28
N ASP A 72 9.82 -6.56 -0.72
CA ASP A 72 10.40 -5.44 -1.44
C ASP A 72 11.45 -4.69 -0.59
N LEU A 73 12.49 -4.21 -1.23
CA LEU A 73 13.60 -3.47 -0.59
C LEU A 73 13.12 -2.25 0.19
N ASP A 74 12.01 -1.65 -0.20
CA ASP A 74 11.44 -0.48 0.48
C ASP A 74 11.12 -0.77 1.96
N LEU A 75 10.81 -2.03 2.31
CA LEU A 75 10.57 -2.38 3.72
C LEU A 75 11.81 -2.15 4.58
N GLY A 76 12.99 -2.46 4.06
CA GLY A 76 14.26 -2.17 4.75
C GLY A 76 14.48 -0.67 4.95
N HIS A 77 14.07 0.14 3.99
CA HIS A 77 14.10 1.59 4.15
C HIS A 77 13.12 2.06 5.22
N TYR A 78 11.90 1.51 5.26
CA TYR A 78 10.91 1.86 6.28
C TYR A 78 11.39 1.51 7.68
N GLU A 79 11.93 0.30 7.89
CA GLU A 79 12.48 -0.11 9.18
C GLU A 79 13.55 0.87 9.65
N ARG A 80 14.49 1.20 8.78
CA ARG A 80 15.58 2.11 9.11
C ARG A 80 15.10 3.53 9.41
N PHE A 81 14.17 4.09 8.62
CA PHE A 81 13.70 5.46 8.80
C PHE A 81 12.78 5.61 9.99
N ILE A 82 11.88 4.67 10.20
CA ILE A 82 10.90 4.74 11.29
C ILE A 82 11.48 4.14 12.58
N ASP A 83 12.51 3.29 12.46
CA ASP A 83 13.12 2.56 13.57
C ASP A 83 12.10 1.61 14.22
N ILE A 84 11.54 0.73 13.41
CA ILE A 84 10.59 -0.34 13.77
C ILE A 84 10.98 -1.61 13.06
N ASN A 85 10.56 -2.77 13.57
CA ASN A 85 10.64 -4.03 12.84
C ASN A 85 9.31 -4.29 12.13
N LEU A 86 9.40 -4.75 10.90
CA LEU A 86 8.25 -5.13 10.08
C LEU A 86 8.14 -6.66 9.98
N SER A 87 7.00 -7.13 9.52
CA SER A 87 6.71 -8.56 9.41
C SER A 87 6.23 -8.92 8.00
N LYS A 88 6.04 -10.22 7.76
CA LYS A 88 5.42 -10.73 6.53
C LYS A 88 4.08 -10.10 6.18
N ASN A 89 3.38 -9.54 7.16
CA ASN A 89 2.11 -8.86 6.93
C ASN A 89 2.30 -7.42 6.42
N SER A 90 3.51 -6.89 6.49
CA SER A 90 3.83 -5.52 6.04
C SER A 90 4.07 -5.42 4.54
N ASN A 91 4.12 -6.55 3.80
CA ASN A 91 4.20 -6.55 2.34
C ASN A 91 3.14 -7.46 1.72
N THR A 92 2.36 -6.93 0.82
CA THR A 92 1.31 -7.67 0.12
C THR A 92 1.36 -7.37 -1.37
N THR A 93 1.39 -8.44 -2.18
CA THR A 93 1.36 -8.36 -3.64
C THR A 93 -0.03 -8.70 -4.17
N THR A 94 -0.34 -8.28 -5.39
CA THR A 94 -1.54 -8.75 -6.10
C THR A 94 -1.60 -10.27 -6.15
N GLY A 95 -0.47 -10.93 -6.40
CA GLY A 95 -0.39 -12.40 -6.43
C GLY A 95 -0.87 -13.04 -5.12
N LYS A 96 -0.39 -12.55 -3.97
CA LYS A 96 -0.84 -13.02 -2.64
C LYS A 96 -2.35 -12.83 -2.43
N ILE A 97 -2.90 -11.70 -2.86
CA ILE A 97 -4.33 -11.40 -2.74
C ILE A 97 -5.16 -12.38 -3.57
N TYR A 98 -4.85 -12.50 -4.87
CA TYR A 98 -5.60 -13.37 -5.77
C TYR A 98 -5.47 -14.85 -5.37
N GLN A 99 -4.26 -15.29 -5.01
CA GLN A 99 -4.05 -16.66 -4.53
C GLN A 99 -4.91 -16.96 -3.29
N SER A 100 -4.98 -16.02 -2.34
CA SER A 100 -5.82 -16.17 -1.15
C SER A 100 -7.30 -16.35 -1.52
N VAL A 101 -7.82 -15.48 -2.38
CA VAL A 101 -9.22 -15.52 -2.83
C VAL A 101 -9.51 -16.80 -3.63
N ILE A 102 -8.63 -17.20 -4.54
CA ILE A 102 -8.77 -18.44 -5.31
C ILE A 102 -8.75 -19.66 -4.38
N ASN A 103 -7.85 -19.68 -3.40
CA ASN A 103 -7.80 -20.77 -2.43
C ASN A 103 -9.07 -20.85 -1.57
N LYS A 104 -9.65 -19.72 -1.17
CA LYS A 104 -10.94 -19.63 -0.47
C LYS A 104 -12.08 -20.18 -1.36
N GLU A 105 -12.10 -19.80 -2.64
CA GLU A 105 -13.06 -20.30 -3.62
C GLU A 105 -12.97 -21.82 -3.75
N ARG A 106 -11.76 -22.38 -3.94
CA ARG A 106 -11.55 -23.82 -4.10
C ARG A 106 -11.92 -24.64 -2.86
N ARG A 107 -11.86 -24.06 -1.67
CA ARG A 107 -12.34 -24.69 -0.42
C ARG A 107 -13.84 -24.58 -0.22
N GLY A 108 -14.55 -23.79 -1.04
CA GLY A 108 -15.99 -23.57 -0.92
C GLY A 108 -16.38 -22.48 0.09
N ASP A 109 -15.44 -21.64 0.52
CA ASP A 109 -15.69 -20.60 1.52
C ASP A 109 -16.74 -19.57 1.06
N TYR A 110 -17.00 -19.48 -0.24
CA TYR A 110 -18.01 -18.59 -0.84
C TYR A 110 -19.35 -19.28 -1.16
N LEU A 111 -19.53 -20.53 -0.71
CA LEU A 111 -20.80 -21.26 -0.80
C LEU A 111 -21.41 -21.34 -2.22
N GLY A 112 -20.58 -21.41 -3.24
CA GLY A 112 -21.00 -21.48 -4.64
C GLY A 112 -21.36 -20.12 -5.26
N GLY A 113 -21.16 -19.02 -4.55
CA GLY A 113 -21.34 -17.66 -5.08
C GLY A 113 -20.32 -17.31 -6.15
N THR A 114 -20.70 -16.42 -7.08
CA THR A 114 -19.77 -15.89 -8.08
C THR A 114 -18.72 -14.99 -7.40
N VAL A 115 -17.44 -15.35 -7.54
CA VAL A 115 -16.33 -14.57 -6.97
C VAL A 115 -15.87 -13.51 -7.98
N GLN A 116 -15.82 -12.26 -7.56
CA GLN A 116 -15.53 -11.09 -8.38
C GLN A 116 -14.49 -10.20 -7.74
N VAL A 117 -13.92 -9.27 -8.51
CA VAL A 117 -12.96 -8.28 -7.97
C VAL A 117 -13.61 -7.48 -6.84
N ILE A 118 -14.82 -6.99 -7.06
CA ILE A 118 -15.65 -6.38 -6.03
C ILE A 118 -16.80 -7.34 -5.72
N PRO A 119 -17.00 -7.81 -4.50
CA PRO A 119 -16.31 -7.38 -3.26
C PRO A 119 -15.13 -8.27 -2.83
N HIS A 120 -14.83 -9.40 -3.47
CA HIS A 120 -13.98 -10.45 -2.90
C HIS A 120 -12.50 -10.04 -2.83
N ILE A 121 -11.95 -9.53 -3.94
CA ILE A 121 -10.56 -9.03 -3.98
C ILE A 121 -10.42 -7.77 -3.11
N THR A 122 -11.36 -6.83 -3.22
CA THR A 122 -11.31 -5.61 -2.42
C THR A 122 -11.44 -5.88 -0.92
N ASN A 123 -12.26 -6.85 -0.51
CA ASN A 123 -12.37 -7.26 0.90
C ASN A 123 -11.08 -7.91 1.40
N GLU A 124 -10.44 -8.77 0.61
CA GLU A 124 -9.15 -9.36 0.95
C GLU A 124 -8.06 -8.29 1.12
N ILE A 125 -8.03 -7.27 0.27
CA ILE A 125 -7.11 -6.13 0.40
C ILE A 125 -7.39 -5.37 1.70
N LYS A 126 -8.66 -5.04 1.99
CA LYS A 126 -9.04 -4.35 3.23
C LYS A 126 -8.67 -5.15 4.48
N GLU A 127 -8.88 -6.46 4.45
CA GLU A 127 -8.47 -7.35 5.54
C GLU A 127 -6.97 -7.23 5.84
N ARG A 128 -6.13 -7.14 4.79
CA ARG A 128 -4.68 -6.93 4.95
C ARG A 128 -4.36 -5.56 5.56
N VAL A 129 -5.09 -4.51 5.15
CA VAL A 129 -4.94 -3.17 5.74
C VAL A 129 -5.20 -3.20 7.24
N PHE A 130 -6.26 -3.86 7.67
CA PHE A 130 -6.65 -3.88 9.08
C PHE A 130 -5.79 -4.81 9.93
N ARG A 131 -5.35 -5.94 9.37
CA ARG A 131 -4.56 -6.96 10.07
C ARG A 131 -3.29 -6.41 10.69
N VAL A 132 -2.51 -5.64 9.93
CA VAL A 132 -1.26 -5.04 10.41
C VAL A 132 -1.51 -4.09 11.58
N GLY A 133 -2.53 -3.25 11.50
CA GLY A 133 -2.88 -2.33 12.58
C GLY A 133 -3.30 -3.04 13.87
N GLN A 134 -4.02 -4.14 13.74
CA GLN A 134 -4.44 -4.97 14.89
C GLN A 134 -3.26 -5.72 15.50
N GLN A 135 -2.43 -6.33 14.65
CA GLN A 135 -1.25 -7.08 15.09
C GLN A 135 -0.28 -6.22 15.89
N ASP A 136 0.00 -5.02 15.40
CA ASP A 136 0.98 -4.12 16.00
C ASP A 136 0.36 -3.19 17.04
N ASN A 137 -0.95 -3.31 17.28
CA ASN A 137 -1.72 -2.42 18.16
C ASN A 137 -1.42 -0.94 17.86
N ALA A 138 -1.40 -0.60 16.56
CA ALA A 138 -0.94 0.69 16.06
C ALA A 138 -2.00 1.79 16.21
N ASP A 139 -1.55 2.99 16.56
CA ASP A 139 -2.38 4.21 16.51
C ASP A 139 -2.50 4.71 15.06
N PHE A 140 -1.44 4.50 14.26
CA PHE A 140 -1.41 4.84 12.84
C PHE A 140 -0.91 3.68 11.99
N VAL A 141 -1.66 3.36 10.94
CA VAL A 141 -1.24 2.45 9.86
C VAL A 141 -1.02 3.28 8.61
N ILE A 142 0.21 3.26 8.11
CA ILE A 142 0.56 3.89 6.83
C ILE A 142 0.62 2.79 5.78
N THR A 143 -0.12 2.95 4.68
CA THR A 143 -0.09 2.00 3.57
C THR A 143 0.37 2.73 2.32
N GLU A 144 1.53 2.33 1.80
CA GLU A 144 1.99 2.78 0.49
C GLU A 144 1.43 1.87 -0.60
N ILE A 145 0.80 2.48 -1.60
CA ILE A 145 0.35 1.78 -2.80
C ILE A 145 1.42 1.90 -3.88
N GLY A 146 1.99 0.78 -4.27
CA GLY A 146 2.95 0.68 -5.36
C GLY A 146 2.33 1.03 -6.72
N GLY A 147 3.17 1.28 -7.70
CA GLY A 147 2.74 1.68 -9.04
C GLY A 147 2.30 3.14 -9.12
N THR A 148 1.66 3.47 -10.24
CA THR A 148 1.20 4.83 -10.56
C THR A 148 -0.32 4.81 -10.74
N VAL A 149 -1.01 5.78 -10.18
CA VAL A 149 -2.46 5.94 -10.38
C VAL A 149 -2.75 6.11 -11.88
N GLY A 150 -3.62 5.23 -12.41
CA GLY A 150 -3.90 5.08 -13.84
C GLY A 150 -3.48 3.72 -14.39
N ASP A 151 -2.57 3.02 -13.71
CA ASP A 151 -2.20 1.65 -14.08
C ASP A 151 -3.35 0.69 -13.74
N ILE A 152 -3.64 -0.25 -14.64
CA ILE A 152 -4.72 -1.24 -14.47
C ILE A 152 -4.51 -2.07 -13.20
N GLU A 153 -3.27 -2.43 -12.93
CA GLU A 153 -2.86 -3.26 -11.79
C GLU A 153 -3.21 -2.63 -10.44
N SER A 154 -3.22 -1.30 -10.37
CA SER A 154 -3.48 -0.56 -9.14
C SER A 154 -4.97 -0.41 -8.81
N LEU A 155 -5.87 -0.60 -9.77
CA LEU A 155 -7.31 -0.32 -9.63
C LEU A 155 -7.97 -1.04 -8.45
N PRO A 156 -7.74 -2.36 -8.20
CA PRO A 156 -8.35 -3.03 -7.05
C PRO A 156 -7.89 -2.46 -5.71
N PHE A 157 -6.63 -2.04 -5.61
CA PHE A 157 -6.09 -1.40 -4.40
C PHE A 157 -6.71 -0.03 -4.17
N LEU A 158 -6.80 0.80 -5.22
CA LEU A 158 -7.41 2.13 -5.13
C LEU A 158 -8.88 2.04 -4.73
N GLU A 159 -9.63 1.09 -5.30
CA GLU A 159 -11.01 0.85 -4.90
C GLU A 159 -11.13 0.36 -3.45
N ALA A 160 -10.26 -0.56 -3.03
CA ALA A 160 -10.25 -1.06 -1.66
C ALA A 160 -9.99 0.06 -0.64
N ILE A 161 -8.96 0.90 -0.85
CA ILE A 161 -8.67 1.99 0.08
C ILE A 161 -9.77 3.05 0.10
N ARG A 162 -10.45 3.28 -1.03
CA ARG A 162 -11.64 4.14 -1.08
C ARG A 162 -12.75 3.59 -0.18
N GLN A 163 -12.95 2.26 -0.18
CA GLN A 163 -13.94 1.60 0.67
C GLN A 163 -13.58 1.66 2.16
N VAL A 164 -12.30 1.58 2.53
CA VAL A 164 -11.84 1.67 3.94
C VAL A 164 -12.41 2.92 4.63
N LYS A 165 -12.47 4.05 3.93
CA LYS A 165 -13.06 5.29 4.48
C LYS A 165 -14.52 5.12 4.90
N LYS A 166 -15.27 4.26 4.20
CA LYS A 166 -16.66 3.95 4.55
C LYS A 166 -16.73 3.01 5.75
N ASP A 167 -15.77 2.08 5.85
CA ASP A 167 -15.75 1.06 6.90
C ASP A 167 -15.36 1.64 8.27
N VAL A 168 -14.36 2.54 8.31
CA VAL A 168 -13.83 3.09 9.57
C VAL A 168 -14.27 4.52 9.88
N GLY A 169 -14.81 5.23 8.90
CA GLY A 169 -15.27 6.61 9.05
C GLY A 169 -14.29 7.64 8.47
N LYS A 170 -14.85 8.79 8.10
CA LYS A 170 -14.10 9.85 7.40
C LYS A 170 -12.98 10.50 8.22
N ASN A 171 -13.09 10.46 9.54
CA ASN A 171 -12.12 11.09 10.45
C ASN A 171 -10.93 10.19 10.76
N ASP A 172 -10.97 8.92 10.31
CA ASP A 172 -9.98 7.91 10.61
C ASP A 172 -9.15 7.51 9.37
N VAL A 173 -9.35 8.22 8.25
CA VAL A 173 -8.63 7.99 6.99
C VAL A 173 -8.10 9.28 6.39
N LEU A 174 -6.83 9.25 5.97
CA LEU A 174 -6.16 10.31 5.21
C LEU A 174 -5.58 9.72 3.93
N TYR A 175 -5.74 10.42 2.81
CA TYR A 175 -5.08 10.10 1.55
C TYR A 175 -4.02 11.15 1.24
N ILE A 176 -2.81 10.69 0.92
CA ILE A 176 -1.69 11.51 0.46
C ILE A 176 -1.37 11.07 -0.96
N HIS A 177 -1.46 11.99 -1.91
CA HIS A 177 -1.14 11.72 -3.30
C HIS A 177 0.14 12.47 -3.71
N VAL A 178 1.22 11.71 -3.88
CA VAL A 178 2.52 12.25 -4.32
C VAL A 178 2.53 12.30 -5.83
N THR A 179 2.63 13.49 -6.41
CA THR A 179 2.50 13.67 -7.84
C THR A 179 3.46 14.74 -8.38
N LEU A 180 3.66 14.73 -9.70
CA LEU A 180 4.49 15.71 -10.40
C LEU A 180 3.60 16.76 -11.06
N VAL A 181 3.99 18.04 -10.93
CA VAL A 181 3.52 19.11 -11.79
C VAL A 181 4.66 19.46 -12.76
N PRO A 182 4.63 18.94 -14.00
CA PRO A 182 5.74 19.12 -14.93
C PRO A 182 5.85 20.58 -15.40
N TYR A 183 7.09 21.06 -15.43
CA TYR A 183 7.44 22.33 -16.10
C TYR A 183 7.96 22.03 -17.51
N ILE A 184 7.36 22.64 -18.50
CA ILE A 184 7.79 22.51 -19.90
C ILE A 184 8.60 23.75 -20.29
N SER A 185 9.91 23.61 -20.33
CA SER A 185 10.83 24.71 -20.60
C SER A 185 10.57 25.39 -21.95
N ALA A 186 10.25 24.65 -22.99
CA ALA A 186 9.93 25.19 -24.31
C ALA A 186 8.67 26.07 -24.32
N ALA A 187 7.73 25.83 -23.42
CA ALA A 187 6.50 26.62 -23.27
C ALA A 187 6.60 27.68 -22.15
N GLY A 188 7.62 27.59 -21.30
CA GLY A 188 7.82 28.47 -20.16
C GLY A 188 6.76 28.38 -19.07
N GLU A 189 6.06 27.24 -18.94
CA GLU A 189 4.93 27.10 -18.01
C GLU A 189 4.82 25.73 -17.34
N LEU A 190 4.15 25.70 -16.19
CA LEU A 190 3.74 24.48 -15.51
C LEU A 190 2.49 23.87 -16.18
N LYS A 191 2.52 22.56 -16.38
CA LYS A 191 1.38 21.81 -16.93
C LYS A 191 0.70 21.01 -15.81
N THR A 192 -0.49 21.44 -15.43
CA THR A 192 -1.24 20.83 -14.31
C THR A 192 -2.18 19.70 -14.75
N LYS A 193 -2.45 19.56 -16.04
CA LYS A 193 -3.43 18.59 -16.55
C LYS A 193 -3.11 17.13 -16.19
N PRO A 194 -1.86 16.64 -16.30
CA PRO A 194 -1.53 15.28 -15.86
C PRO A 194 -1.81 15.05 -14.38
N THR A 195 -1.46 16.02 -13.54
CA THR A 195 -1.74 15.99 -12.09
C THR A 195 -3.24 15.95 -11.80
N GLN A 196 -4.03 16.79 -12.49
CA GLN A 196 -5.49 16.80 -12.34
C GLN A 196 -6.14 15.47 -12.74
N HIS A 197 -5.62 14.78 -13.75
CA HIS A 197 -6.08 13.45 -14.13
C HIS A 197 -5.73 12.38 -13.08
N SER A 198 -4.57 12.50 -12.46
CA SER A 198 -4.05 11.52 -11.51
C SER A 198 -4.76 11.58 -10.14
N VAL A 199 -5.35 12.73 -9.76
CA VAL A 199 -6.05 12.90 -8.46
C VAL A 199 -7.56 12.60 -8.53
N LYS A 200 -8.11 12.36 -9.69
CA LYS A 200 -9.54 12.02 -9.88
C LYS A 200 -9.82 10.54 -9.62
#